data_5f3b8ee332a12ba8479995f4684c68e1
#
_entry.id   5f3b8ee332a12ba8479995f4684c68e1
#
_cell.length_a   1.000
_cell.length_b   1.000
_cell.length_c   1.000
_cell.angle_alpha   90.00
_cell.angle_beta   90.00
_cell.angle_gamma   90.00
#
_symmetry.space_group_name_H-M   'P 1'
#
loop_
_entity.id
_entity.type
_entity.pdbx_description
1 polymer ?
#
loop_
_entity_poly.entity_id
_entity_poly.type
_entity_poly.pdbx_seq_one_letter_code
_entity_poly.pdbx_strand_id
1 'polypeptide(L)'
;DRRSEIARLRKADLLISIHADSVASGSSTARGASVLVLSENRAVRENGKILRNNNQKKLIGGAGEVMDQSVGNPYLATAILDMSSTNSRSEGNLLAQEILHQLSAFTHVRKSQPIKASLAVLKAPDIPSLLIETGYLSNRYEEIQLNQPNYQKQIAYRIYLGIKSYYEKYPAQKLRSRQESYARTKNMTKNGGTAKSVTVKKGESLGLIAKRYGTTIAQLKKLNSLKSDTVHVGQVLYLP
;
A
#
# COMPACT_ATOMS: atom_id res chain seq x y z
N ASP A 1 5.41 -0.98 -14.28
CA ASP A 1 6.37 0.13 -14.39
C ASP A 1 7.62 -0.25 -13.60
N ARG A 2 8.80 -0.16 -14.23
CA ARG A 2 10.09 -0.53 -13.64
C ARG A 2 10.37 0.20 -12.30
N ARG A 3 9.89 1.43 -12.14
CA ARG A 3 10.03 2.20 -10.89
C ARG A 3 9.30 1.55 -9.72
N SER A 4 8.08 1.06 -9.95
CA SER A 4 7.32 0.34 -8.93
C SER A 4 7.95 -1.01 -8.59
N GLU A 5 8.55 -1.70 -9.57
CA GLU A 5 9.28 -2.96 -9.34
C GLU A 5 10.53 -2.72 -8.49
N ILE A 6 11.30 -1.66 -8.79
CA ILE A 6 12.48 -1.27 -8.00
C ILE A 6 12.05 -0.94 -6.55
N ALA A 7 10.96 -0.18 -6.37
CA ALA A 7 10.43 0.14 -5.05
C ALA A 7 10.10 -1.14 -4.24
N ARG A 8 9.45 -2.12 -4.87
CA ARG A 8 9.16 -3.42 -4.23
C ARG A 8 10.42 -4.20 -3.87
N LEU A 9 11.36 -4.32 -4.80
CA LEU A 9 12.65 -5.00 -4.56
C LEU A 9 13.42 -4.37 -3.40
N ARG A 10 13.28 -3.05 -3.22
CA ARG A 10 13.88 -2.31 -2.11
C ARG A 10 13.01 -2.29 -0.85
N LYS A 11 11.85 -2.96 -0.87
CA LYS A 11 10.87 -2.98 0.24
C LYS A 11 10.48 -1.58 0.69
N ALA A 12 10.27 -0.67 -0.27
CA ALA A 12 9.91 0.70 0.00
C ALA A 12 8.49 0.77 0.63
N ASP A 13 8.35 1.55 1.69
CA ASP A 13 7.07 1.83 2.34
C ASP A 13 6.26 2.88 1.58
N LEU A 14 6.94 3.75 0.81
CA LEU A 14 6.36 4.84 0.03
C LEU A 14 7.05 4.96 -1.32
N LEU A 15 6.31 5.39 -2.34
CA LEU A 15 6.85 5.81 -3.64
C LEU A 15 6.45 7.26 -3.92
N ILE A 16 7.42 8.15 -3.87
CA ILE A 16 7.23 9.58 -4.13
C ILE A 16 7.96 9.95 -5.41
N SER A 17 7.22 10.48 -6.38
CA SER A 17 7.77 11.02 -7.64
C SER A 17 7.75 12.54 -7.56
N ILE A 18 8.89 13.19 -7.78
CA ILE A 18 9.02 14.65 -7.72
C ILE A 18 9.25 15.16 -9.12
N HIS A 19 8.39 16.07 -9.56
CA HIS A 19 8.35 16.65 -10.90
C HIS A 19 8.26 18.16 -10.87
N ALA A 20 8.53 18.77 -12.02
CA ALA A 20 8.14 20.13 -12.36
C ALA A 20 7.40 20.06 -13.70
N ASP A 21 6.16 20.48 -13.72
CA ASP A 21 5.26 20.35 -14.87
C ASP A 21 5.56 21.39 -15.97
N SER A 22 5.04 21.17 -17.15
CA SER A 22 5.10 22.13 -18.25
C SER A 22 3.87 22.00 -19.14
N VAL A 23 3.27 23.11 -19.54
CA VAL A 23 2.18 23.11 -20.52
C VAL A 23 2.72 23.27 -21.94
N ALA A 24 2.21 22.45 -22.86
CA ALA A 24 2.73 22.32 -24.22
C ALA A 24 2.56 23.55 -25.12
N SER A 25 1.67 24.48 -24.79
CA SER A 25 1.46 25.70 -25.55
C SER A 25 1.35 26.92 -24.65
N GLY A 26 2.36 27.75 -24.67
CA GLY A 26 2.43 29.19 -24.39
C GLY A 26 1.62 29.86 -23.30
N SER A 27 0.78 29.16 -22.55
CA SER A 27 0.02 29.74 -21.47
C SER A 27 0.82 29.77 -20.18
N SER A 28 1.52 30.82 -19.94
CA SER A 28 2.26 31.12 -18.71
C SER A 28 1.38 31.29 -17.46
N THR A 29 0.08 31.10 -17.56
CA THR A 29 -0.87 31.25 -16.43
C THR A 29 -0.96 30.07 -15.50
N ALA A 30 -0.58 28.87 -15.95
CA ALA A 30 -0.51 27.70 -15.09
C ALA A 30 0.61 27.89 -14.05
N ARG A 31 0.27 27.74 -12.78
CA ARG A 31 1.22 27.89 -11.66
C ARG A 31 0.76 27.13 -10.43
N GLY A 32 1.67 26.94 -9.50
CA GLY A 32 1.43 26.39 -8.18
C GLY A 32 1.78 24.91 -8.07
N ALA A 33 2.32 24.55 -6.92
CA ALA A 33 2.58 23.16 -6.57
C ALA A 33 1.27 22.36 -6.47
N SER A 34 1.32 21.07 -6.75
CA SER A 34 0.20 20.16 -6.56
C SER A 34 0.68 18.76 -6.18
N VAL A 35 -0.18 17.99 -5.52
CA VAL A 35 0.10 16.58 -5.20
C VAL A 35 -0.96 15.71 -5.85
N LEU A 36 -0.51 14.71 -6.60
CA LEU A 36 -1.35 13.84 -7.39
C LEU A 36 -1.33 12.42 -6.81
N VAL A 37 -2.50 11.81 -6.74
CA VAL A 37 -2.71 10.43 -6.28
C VAL A 37 -3.47 9.61 -7.31
N LEU A 38 -3.38 8.28 -7.23
CA LEU A 38 -4.05 7.43 -8.21
C LEU A 38 -5.58 7.53 -8.10
N SER A 39 -6.24 7.76 -9.23
CA SER A 39 -7.70 7.73 -9.30
C SER A 39 -8.25 6.31 -9.14
N GLU A 40 -9.45 6.19 -8.56
CA GLU A 40 -10.11 4.90 -8.33
C GLU A 40 -10.35 4.12 -9.63
N ASN A 41 -10.92 4.77 -10.65
CA ASN A 41 -11.16 4.16 -11.95
C ASN A 41 -9.88 3.61 -12.60
N ARG A 42 -8.74 4.25 -12.34
CA ARG A 42 -7.44 3.76 -12.81
C ARG A 42 -6.99 2.55 -12.00
N ALA A 43 -7.13 2.59 -10.68
CA ALA A 43 -6.77 1.48 -9.81
C ALA A 43 -7.55 0.20 -10.17
N VAL A 44 -8.87 0.29 -10.34
CA VAL A 44 -9.71 -0.84 -10.75
C VAL A 44 -9.24 -1.44 -12.07
N ARG A 45 -8.91 -0.60 -13.07
CA ARG A 45 -8.38 -1.10 -14.36
C ARG A 45 -7.04 -1.80 -14.22
N GLU A 46 -6.14 -1.27 -13.40
CA GLU A 46 -4.83 -1.89 -13.19
C GLU A 46 -4.94 -3.19 -12.39
N ASN A 47 -5.80 -3.26 -11.36
CA ASN A 47 -6.11 -4.48 -10.63
C ASN A 47 -6.63 -5.57 -11.58
N GLY A 48 -7.54 -5.22 -12.49
CA GLY A 48 -8.04 -6.16 -13.50
C GLY A 48 -6.96 -6.68 -14.47
N LYS A 49 -5.94 -5.89 -14.79
CA LYS A 49 -4.78 -6.36 -15.58
C LYS A 49 -3.90 -7.33 -14.79
N ILE A 50 -3.65 -7.03 -13.54
CA ILE A 50 -2.84 -7.88 -12.65
C ILE A 50 -3.50 -9.25 -12.47
N LEU A 51 -4.83 -9.28 -12.26
CA LEU A 51 -5.58 -10.53 -12.10
C LEU A 51 -5.53 -11.42 -13.36
N ARG A 52 -5.48 -10.82 -14.56
CA ARG A 52 -5.37 -11.54 -15.83
C ARG A 52 -3.96 -12.02 -16.15
N ASN A 53 -2.92 -11.44 -15.52
CA ASN A 53 -1.52 -11.74 -15.83
C ASN A 53 -0.83 -12.42 -14.63
N ASN A 54 -0.67 -13.75 -14.70
CA ASN A 54 -0.05 -14.55 -13.64
C ASN A 54 1.37 -14.11 -13.28
N ASN A 55 2.15 -13.61 -14.25
CA ASN A 55 3.50 -13.09 -13.95
C ASN A 55 3.48 -11.79 -13.13
N GLN A 56 2.42 -10.97 -13.28
CA GLN A 56 2.26 -9.75 -12.49
C GLN A 56 1.77 -10.02 -11.07
N LYS A 57 1.04 -11.11 -10.83
CA LYS A 57 0.62 -11.53 -9.48
C LYS A 57 1.83 -11.79 -8.58
N LYS A 58 2.88 -12.40 -9.10
CA LYS A 58 4.14 -12.68 -8.36
C LYS A 58 4.93 -11.41 -8.00
N LEU A 59 4.65 -10.29 -8.67
CA LEU A 59 5.32 -9.02 -8.42
C LEU A 59 4.66 -8.18 -7.31
N ILE A 60 3.51 -8.61 -6.79
CA ILE A 60 2.79 -7.89 -5.75
C ILE A 60 3.20 -8.48 -4.40
N GLY A 61 4.19 -7.93 -3.72
CA GLY A 61 4.63 -8.25 -2.37
C GLY A 61 3.86 -9.33 -1.58
N GLY A 62 3.64 -9.15 -0.29
CA GLY A 62 2.92 -10.13 0.54
C GLY A 62 1.49 -10.46 0.09
N ALA A 63 0.80 -9.51 -0.56
CA ALA A 63 -0.52 -9.77 -1.15
C ALA A 63 -0.42 -10.77 -2.32
N GLY A 64 0.65 -10.73 -3.11
CA GLY A 64 0.91 -11.68 -4.20
C GLY A 64 1.16 -13.10 -3.71
N GLU A 65 1.88 -13.25 -2.59
CA GLU A 65 2.12 -14.57 -1.98
C GLU A 65 0.81 -15.21 -1.50
N VAL A 66 -0.08 -14.41 -0.87
CA VAL A 66 -1.39 -14.89 -0.44
C VAL A 66 -2.29 -15.21 -1.65
N MET A 67 -2.18 -14.43 -2.73
CA MET A 67 -2.89 -14.70 -3.99
C MET A 67 -2.40 -15.97 -4.68
N ASP A 68 -1.11 -16.27 -4.61
CA ASP A 68 -0.53 -17.50 -5.20
C ASP A 68 -0.95 -18.74 -4.39
N GLN A 69 -1.10 -18.60 -3.06
CA GLN A 69 -1.64 -19.64 -2.19
C GLN A 69 -3.16 -19.85 -2.35
N SER A 70 -3.87 -18.89 -2.90
CA SER A 70 -5.31 -18.98 -3.21
C SER A 70 -5.59 -19.63 -4.55
N VAL A 71 -4.68 -20.50 -5.05
CA VAL A 71 -4.82 -21.23 -6.31
C VAL A 71 -6.18 -21.95 -6.36
N GLY A 72 -7.04 -21.51 -7.29
CA GLY A 72 -8.39 -22.04 -7.49
C GLY A 72 -9.53 -21.14 -6.99
N ASN A 73 -9.26 -20.03 -6.27
CA ASN A 73 -10.32 -19.09 -5.87
C ASN A 73 -10.08 -17.66 -6.41
N PRO A 74 -10.58 -17.32 -7.62
CA PRO A 74 -10.39 -16.01 -8.23
C PRO A 74 -11.05 -14.87 -7.45
N TYR A 75 -12.12 -15.15 -6.69
CA TYR A 75 -12.79 -14.14 -5.86
C TYR A 75 -11.92 -13.71 -4.69
N LEU A 76 -11.22 -14.65 -4.05
CA LEU A 76 -10.29 -14.34 -2.96
C LEU A 76 -9.10 -13.50 -3.45
N ALA A 77 -8.52 -13.86 -4.59
CA ALA A 77 -7.44 -13.09 -5.21
C ALA A 77 -7.88 -11.65 -5.53
N THR A 78 -9.09 -11.47 -6.07
CA THR A 78 -9.67 -10.16 -6.34
C THR A 78 -9.85 -9.35 -5.06
N ALA A 79 -10.44 -9.95 -4.02
CA ALA A 79 -10.67 -9.28 -2.74
C ALA A 79 -9.37 -8.81 -2.07
N ILE A 80 -8.32 -9.65 -2.07
CA ILE A 80 -7.01 -9.31 -1.51
C ILE A 80 -6.39 -8.14 -2.26
N LEU A 81 -6.42 -8.17 -3.59
CA LEU A 81 -5.86 -7.10 -4.42
C LEU A 81 -6.62 -5.78 -4.23
N ASP A 82 -7.95 -5.82 -4.16
CA ASP A 82 -8.78 -4.64 -3.96
C ASP A 82 -8.57 -4.03 -2.57
N MET A 83 -8.45 -4.86 -1.53
CA MET A 83 -8.11 -4.40 -0.18
C MET A 83 -6.72 -3.75 -0.15
N SER A 84 -5.71 -4.37 -0.75
CA SER A 84 -4.35 -3.83 -0.82
C SER A 84 -4.32 -2.50 -1.56
N SER A 85 -4.95 -2.44 -2.73
CA SER A 85 -5.02 -1.24 -3.58
C SER A 85 -5.79 -0.11 -2.88
N THR A 86 -6.89 -0.42 -2.21
CA THR A 86 -7.69 0.57 -1.47
C THR A 86 -6.90 1.13 -0.28
N ASN A 87 -6.22 0.28 0.49
CA ASN A 87 -5.38 0.71 1.59
C ASN A 87 -4.24 1.61 1.11
N SER A 88 -3.49 1.19 0.08
CA SER A 88 -2.37 1.97 -0.47
C SER A 88 -2.82 3.33 -1.02
N ARG A 89 -3.99 3.41 -1.67
CA ARG A 89 -4.57 4.68 -2.12
C ARG A 89 -5.00 5.57 -0.95
N SER A 90 -5.59 5.00 0.09
CA SER A 90 -5.99 5.73 1.29
C SER A 90 -4.77 6.34 1.99
N GLU A 91 -3.74 5.54 2.23
CA GLU A 91 -2.49 5.99 2.84
C GLU A 91 -1.78 7.04 1.96
N GLY A 92 -1.72 6.82 0.64
CA GLY A 92 -1.17 7.80 -0.30
C GLY A 92 -1.93 9.13 -0.29
N ASN A 93 -3.26 9.11 -0.14
CA ASN A 93 -4.06 10.31 -0.05
C ASN A 93 -3.84 11.07 1.27
N LEU A 94 -3.74 10.39 2.40
CA LEU A 94 -3.43 11.01 3.70
C LEU A 94 -2.05 11.65 3.69
N LEU A 95 -1.04 10.94 3.18
CA LEU A 95 0.31 11.48 3.00
C LEU A 95 0.31 12.70 2.08
N ALA A 96 -0.43 12.64 0.97
CA ALA A 96 -0.55 13.76 0.02
C ALA A 96 -1.16 15.00 0.67
N GLN A 97 -2.14 14.86 1.56
CA GLN A 97 -2.73 15.96 2.31
C GLN A 97 -1.70 16.63 3.24
N GLU A 98 -0.92 15.83 3.97
CA GLU A 98 0.11 16.36 4.88
C GLU A 98 1.20 17.11 4.11
N ILE A 99 1.66 16.56 2.97
CA ILE A 99 2.66 17.23 2.13
C ILE A 99 2.08 18.52 1.54
N LEU A 100 0.85 18.48 1.03
CA LEU A 100 0.19 19.65 0.44
C LEU A 100 0.00 20.77 1.46
N HIS A 101 -0.36 20.43 2.70
CA HIS A 101 -0.45 21.37 3.82
C HIS A 101 0.89 22.06 4.07
N GLN A 102 1.99 21.33 4.12
CA GLN A 102 3.32 21.90 4.33
C GLN A 102 3.80 22.73 3.14
N LEU A 103 3.50 22.33 1.91
CA LEU A 103 3.82 23.10 0.71
C LEU A 103 3.06 24.43 0.68
N SER A 104 1.77 24.43 1.05
CA SER A 104 0.94 25.64 1.08
C SER A 104 1.43 26.71 2.07
N ALA A 105 2.18 26.33 3.08
CA ALA A 105 2.83 27.26 4.01
C ALA A 105 4.08 27.95 3.44
N PHE A 106 4.54 27.55 2.24
CA PHE A 106 5.77 28.08 1.66
C PHE A 106 5.56 28.60 0.22
N THR A 107 4.77 27.92 -0.59
CA THR A 107 4.56 28.26 -1.98
C THR A 107 3.08 28.22 -2.35
N HIS A 108 2.74 28.87 -3.48
CA HIS A 108 1.39 28.76 -4.01
C HIS A 108 1.06 27.31 -4.37
N VAL A 109 -0.10 26.81 -3.93
CA VAL A 109 -0.61 25.49 -4.31
C VAL A 109 -1.80 25.64 -5.25
N ARG A 110 -1.82 24.87 -6.32
CA ARG A 110 -2.86 24.92 -7.36
C ARG A 110 -4.22 24.47 -6.84
N LYS A 111 -4.23 23.49 -5.95
CA LYS A 111 -5.43 22.93 -5.29
C LYS A 111 -5.14 22.68 -3.83
N SER A 112 -6.11 22.94 -2.96
CA SER A 112 -6.02 22.68 -1.52
C SER A 112 -6.16 21.19 -1.18
N GLN A 113 -6.56 20.35 -2.14
CA GLN A 113 -6.73 18.90 -1.98
C GLN A 113 -5.90 18.15 -3.04
N PRO A 114 -5.47 16.92 -2.74
CA PRO A 114 -4.78 16.07 -3.69
C PRO A 114 -5.60 15.86 -4.97
N ILE A 115 -4.93 15.88 -6.12
CA ILE A 115 -5.55 15.71 -7.42
C ILE A 115 -5.56 14.24 -7.79
N LYS A 116 -6.73 13.68 -8.11
CA LYS A 116 -6.87 12.30 -8.59
C LYS A 116 -6.45 12.20 -10.05
N ALA A 117 -5.41 11.41 -10.34
CA ALA A 117 -4.80 11.30 -11.66
C ALA A 117 -4.63 9.85 -12.13
N SER A 118 -4.44 9.69 -13.45
CA SER A 118 -4.24 8.37 -14.09
C SER A 118 -2.81 8.20 -14.55
N LEU A 119 -1.84 8.34 -13.63
CA LEU A 119 -0.42 8.31 -13.93
C LEU A 119 0.18 6.90 -13.80
N ALA A 120 1.12 6.57 -14.70
CA ALA A 120 1.75 5.25 -14.74
C ALA A 120 2.57 4.94 -13.49
N VAL A 121 3.24 5.95 -12.92
CA VAL A 121 4.09 5.81 -11.73
C VAL A 121 3.31 5.48 -10.46
N LEU A 122 2.01 5.77 -10.43
CA LEU A 122 1.14 5.58 -9.26
C LEU A 122 0.41 4.23 -9.23
N LYS A 123 0.71 3.30 -10.15
CA LYS A 123 -0.06 2.06 -10.36
C LYS A 123 0.23 0.93 -9.38
N ALA A 124 1.17 1.08 -8.47
CA ALA A 124 1.48 0.04 -7.50
C ALA A 124 0.29 -0.17 -6.55
N PRO A 125 -0.34 -1.35 -6.51
CA PRO A 125 -1.50 -1.58 -5.65
C PRO A 125 -1.12 -1.85 -4.20
N ASP A 126 0.15 -2.07 -3.94
CA ASP A 126 0.74 -2.53 -2.67
C ASP A 126 1.64 -1.49 -1.99
N ILE A 127 1.95 -0.38 -2.69
CA ILE A 127 2.82 0.68 -2.17
C ILE A 127 2.08 2.01 -2.27
N PRO A 128 1.84 2.74 -1.16
CA PRO A 128 1.33 4.10 -1.19
C PRO A 128 2.19 4.97 -2.10
N SER A 129 1.57 5.55 -3.13
CA SER A 129 2.28 6.23 -4.19
C SER A 129 1.67 7.60 -4.46
N LEU A 130 2.51 8.62 -4.62
CA LEU A 130 2.09 9.97 -5.01
C LEU A 130 3.12 10.63 -5.92
N LEU A 131 2.66 11.66 -6.63
CA LEU A 131 3.49 12.52 -7.46
C LEU A 131 3.32 13.96 -7.00
N ILE A 132 4.44 14.65 -6.83
CA ILE A 132 4.47 16.07 -6.44
C ILE A 132 4.93 16.88 -7.65
N GLU A 133 4.06 17.76 -8.13
CA GLU A 133 4.45 18.83 -9.03
C GLU A 133 4.88 20.03 -8.19
N THR A 134 6.14 20.39 -8.26
CA THR A 134 6.71 21.47 -7.44
C THR A 134 6.43 22.86 -8.00
N GLY A 135 5.96 22.95 -9.23
CA GLY A 135 5.61 24.14 -9.98
C GLY A 135 5.65 23.88 -11.48
N TYR A 136 5.52 24.93 -12.29
CA TYR A 136 5.48 24.86 -13.74
C TYR A 136 6.71 25.53 -14.38
N LEU A 137 7.49 24.76 -15.14
CA LEU A 137 8.63 25.27 -15.91
C LEU A 137 8.21 26.22 -17.04
N SER A 138 6.98 26.08 -17.53
CA SER A 138 6.38 27.00 -18.50
C SER A 138 5.96 28.34 -17.89
N ASN A 139 5.96 28.50 -16.59
CA ASN A 139 5.74 29.77 -15.89
C ASN A 139 7.08 30.40 -15.54
N ARG A 140 7.39 31.53 -16.18
CA ARG A 140 8.68 32.22 -16.04
C ARG A 140 9.08 32.52 -14.58
N TYR A 141 8.11 32.89 -13.75
CA TYR A 141 8.39 33.18 -12.35
C TYR A 141 8.75 31.89 -11.59
N GLU A 142 8.01 30.82 -11.78
CA GLU A 142 8.26 29.54 -11.12
C GLU A 142 9.54 28.87 -11.64
N GLU A 143 9.82 28.96 -12.94
CA GLU A 143 11.08 28.52 -13.53
C GLU A 143 12.29 29.16 -12.82
N ILE A 144 12.28 30.47 -12.63
CA ILE A 144 13.34 31.20 -11.92
C ILE A 144 13.46 30.71 -10.48
N GLN A 145 12.34 30.54 -9.76
CA GLN A 145 12.34 30.04 -8.38
C GLN A 145 12.87 28.61 -8.30
N LEU A 146 12.40 27.72 -9.16
CA LEU A 146 12.80 26.31 -9.20
C LEU A 146 14.28 26.14 -9.53
N ASN A 147 14.91 27.09 -10.21
CA ASN A 147 16.36 27.09 -10.46
C ASN A 147 17.20 27.63 -9.28
N GLN A 148 16.59 28.14 -8.21
CA GLN A 148 17.30 28.63 -7.05
C GLN A 148 17.60 27.50 -6.04
N PRO A 149 18.87 27.23 -5.68
CA PRO A 149 19.21 26.17 -4.74
C PRO A 149 18.52 26.30 -3.37
N ASN A 150 18.33 27.51 -2.89
CA ASN A 150 17.64 27.76 -1.63
C ASN A 150 16.14 27.43 -1.71
N TYR A 151 15.50 27.75 -2.83
CA TYR A 151 14.09 27.38 -3.06
C TYR A 151 13.92 25.86 -3.14
N GLN A 152 14.80 25.17 -3.85
CA GLN A 152 14.82 23.69 -3.94
C GLN A 152 14.97 23.06 -2.54
N LYS A 153 15.87 23.57 -1.71
CA LYS A 153 16.04 23.10 -0.32
C LYS A 153 14.77 23.32 0.51
N GLN A 154 14.10 24.45 0.33
CA GLN A 154 12.86 24.74 1.06
C GLN A 154 11.72 23.81 0.61
N ILE A 155 11.55 23.57 -0.69
CA ILE A 155 10.57 22.60 -1.20
C ILE A 155 10.86 21.21 -0.65
N ALA A 156 12.10 20.75 -0.72
CA ALA A 156 12.50 19.44 -0.16
C ALA A 156 12.23 19.35 1.34
N TYR A 157 12.52 20.42 2.09
CA TYR A 157 12.24 20.47 3.51
C TYR A 157 10.73 20.42 3.83
N ARG A 158 9.90 21.12 3.06
CA ARG A 158 8.43 21.05 3.21
C ARG A 158 7.88 19.66 2.90
N ILE A 159 8.38 18.99 1.87
CA ILE A 159 8.05 17.59 1.59
C ILE A 159 8.43 16.69 2.76
N TYR A 160 9.64 16.84 3.29
CA TYR A 160 10.09 16.12 4.47
C TYR A 160 9.17 16.33 5.68
N LEU A 161 8.80 17.59 5.97
CA LEU A 161 7.88 17.90 7.07
C LEU A 161 6.51 17.25 6.89
N GLY A 162 6.00 17.20 5.66
CA GLY A 162 4.76 16.51 5.35
C GLY A 162 4.84 15.01 5.59
N ILE A 163 5.93 14.37 5.17
CA ILE A 163 6.19 12.95 5.44
C ILE A 163 6.30 12.71 6.96
N LYS A 164 7.05 13.55 7.66
CA LYS A 164 7.20 13.47 9.11
C LYS A 164 5.85 13.59 9.82
N SER A 165 5.05 14.61 9.47
CA SER A 165 3.70 14.83 10.02
C SER A 165 2.79 13.62 9.79
N TYR A 166 2.86 13.02 8.59
CA TYR A 166 2.11 11.81 8.28
C TYR A 166 2.46 10.65 9.23
N TYR A 167 3.74 10.36 9.44
CA TYR A 167 4.15 9.28 10.33
C TYR A 167 3.88 9.55 11.81
N GLU A 168 3.88 10.80 12.23
CA GLU A 168 3.51 11.20 13.58
C GLU A 168 2.01 11.03 13.84
N LYS A 169 1.16 11.41 12.87
CA LYS A 169 -0.30 11.28 12.97
C LYS A 169 -0.78 9.84 12.74
N TYR A 170 -0.09 9.09 11.89
CA TYR A 170 -0.43 7.74 11.50
C TYR A 170 0.76 6.80 11.76
N PRO A 171 1.13 6.58 13.04
CA PRO A 171 2.31 5.82 13.38
C PRO A 171 2.23 4.42 12.78
N ALA A 172 3.33 3.96 12.23
CA ALA A 172 3.51 2.71 11.51
C ALA A 172 3.30 1.43 12.37
N GLN A 173 2.56 1.50 13.46
CA GLN A 173 2.12 0.32 14.20
C GLN A 173 1.41 -0.70 13.29
N LYS A 174 0.75 -0.22 12.23
CA LYS A 174 0.19 -1.08 11.17
C LYS A 174 1.28 -1.71 10.28
N LEU A 175 2.41 -1.04 10.06
CA LEU A 175 3.55 -1.57 9.29
C LEU A 175 4.37 -2.55 10.14
N ARG A 176 4.60 -2.27 11.41
CA ARG A 176 5.24 -3.21 12.36
C ARG A 176 4.40 -4.47 12.55
N SER A 177 3.10 -4.36 12.71
CA SER A 177 2.24 -5.56 12.81
C SER A 177 2.23 -6.39 11.52
N ARG A 178 2.39 -5.77 10.34
CA ARG A 178 2.62 -6.49 9.07
C ARG A 178 3.99 -7.15 9.03
N GLN A 179 5.06 -6.46 9.40
CA GLN A 179 6.41 -7.03 9.43
C GLN A 179 6.57 -8.09 10.53
N GLU A 180 5.99 -7.89 11.69
CA GLU A 180 6.01 -8.86 12.79
C GLU A 180 5.14 -10.08 12.50
N SER A 181 3.97 -9.92 11.89
CA SER A 181 3.16 -11.06 11.44
C SER A 181 3.86 -11.82 10.31
N TYR A 182 4.47 -11.11 9.35
CA TYR A 182 5.24 -11.72 8.27
C TYR A 182 6.53 -12.39 8.77
N ALA A 183 7.25 -11.77 9.71
CA ALA A 183 8.43 -12.37 10.34
C ALA A 183 8.07 -13.58 11.22
N ARG A 184 6.93 -13.56 11.92
CA ARG A 184 6.41 -14.72 12.66
C ARG A 184 6.05 -15.86 11.71
N THR A 185 5.37 -15.58 10.60
CA THR A 185 5.04 -16.59 9.58
C THR A 185 6.32 -17.17 8.96
N LYS A 186 7.32 -16.34 8.65
CA LYS A 186 8.60 -16.77 8.07
C LYS A 186 9.48 -17.56 9.07
N ASN A 187 9.41 -17.25 10.35
CA ASN A 187 10.11 -18.02 11.40
C ASN A 187 9.42 -19.36 11.68
N MET A 188 8.09 -19.45 11.54
CA MET A 188 7.37 -20.72 11.61
C MET A 188 7.72 -21.65 10.44
N THR A 189 7.96 -21.10 9.23
CA THR A 189 8.41 -21.88 8.07
C THR A 189 9.90 -22.27 8.13
N LYS A 190 10.75 -21.48 8.79
CA LYS A 190 12.18 -21.82 8.98
C LYS A 190 12.44 -22.95 9.97
N ASN A 191 11.52 -23.17 10.92
CA ASN A 191 11.65 -24.25 11.92
C ASN A 191 11.09 -25.61 11.45
N GLY A 192 11.00 -25.85 10.13
CA GLY A 192 10.79 -27.20 9.57
C GLY A 192 9.42 -27.82 9.84
N GLY A 193 8.50 -27.08 10.45
CA GLY A 193 7.11 -27.49 10.60
C GLY A 193 6.27 -26.87 9.48
N THR A 194 5.84 -27.67 8.51
CA THR A 194 4.71 -27.30 7.66
C THR A 194 3.57 -26.89 8.60
N ALA A 195 3.18 -25.61 8.59
CA ALA A 195 2.04 -25.18 9.38
C ALA A 195 0.82 -25.98 8.92
N LYS A 196 0.53 -27.06 9.64
CA LYS A 196 -0.62 -27.90 9.36
C LYS A 196 -1.85 -27.04 9.62
N SER A 197 -2.69 -26.88 8.64
CA SER A 197 -3.99 -26.27 8.82
C SER A 197 -5.09 -27.26 8.50
N VAL A 198 -6.24 -27.08 9.12
CA VAL A 198 -7.42 -27.88 8.87
C VAL A 198 -8.62 -26.98 8.58
N THR A 199 -9.41 -27.33 7.59
CA THR A 199 -10.68 -26.67 7.32
C THR A 199 -11.79 -27.38 8.08
N VAL A 200 -12.54 -26.63 8.88
CA VAL A 200 -13.68 -27.16 9.66
C VAL A 200 -14.75 -27.69 8.72
N LYS A 201 -15.10 -28.97 8.87
CA LYS A 201 -16.15 -29.64 8.10
C LYS A 201 -17.48 -29.60 8.84
N LYS A 202 -18.58 -29.90 8.13
CA LYS A 202 -19.91 -30.01 8.72
C LYS A 202 -19.91 -31.03 9.87
N GLY A 203 -20.36 -30.62 11.05
CA GLY A 203 -20.43 -31.46 12.25
C GLY A 203 -19.13 -31.49 13.08
N GLU A 204 -18.06 -30.79 12.68
CA GLU A 204 -16.84 -30.69 13.48
C GLU A 204 -16.93 -29.55 14.50
N SER A 205 -16.41 -29.81 15.69
CA SER A 205 -16.23 -28.85 16.76
C SER A 205 -14.75 -28.62 17.05
N LEU A 206 -14.41 -27.51 17.68
CA LEU A 206 -13.05 -27.22 18.10
C LEU A 206 -12.45 -28.33 18.97
N GLY A 207 -13.27 -28.96 19.82
CA GLY A 207 -12.87 -30.11 20.67
C GLY A 207 -12.55 -31.36 19.86
N LEU A 208 -13.34 -31.69 18.83
CA LEU A 208 -13.07 -32.82 17.94
C LEU A 208 -11.79 -32.62 17.14
N ILE A 209 -11.56 -31.41 16.69
CA ILE A 209 -10.34 -31.03 15.93
C ILE A 209 -9.12 -31.13 16.89
N ALA A 210 -9.21 -30.56 18.09
CA ALA A 210 -8.15 -30.66 19.10
C ALA A 210 -7.76 -32.12 19.38
N LYS A 211 -8.75 -33.01 19.64
CA LYS A 211 -8.52 -34.43 19.87
C LYS A 211 -7.87 -35.11 18.66
N ARG A 212 -8.34 -34.84 17.44
CA ARG A 212 -7.80 -35.43 16.19
C ARG A 212 -6.32 -35.12 15.99
N TYR A 213 -5.91 -33.90 16.32
CA TYR A 213 -4.56 -33.42 16.04
C TYR A 213 -3.66 -33.40 17.30
N GLY A 214 -4.06 -34.03 18.38
CA GLY A 214 -3.24 -34.19 19.60
C GLY A 214 -2.93 -32.87 20.30
N THR A 215 -3.84 -31.89 20.22
CA THR A 215 -3.70 -30.57 20.82
C THR A 215 -4.86 -30.26 21.79
N THR A 216 -4.87 -29.10 22.40
CA THR A 216 -5.94 -28.65 23.29
C THR A 216 -6.77 -27.55 22.68
N ILE A 217 -8.03 -27.39 23.11
CA ILE A 217 -8.90 -26.30 22.72
C ILE A 217 -8.23 -24.93 23.01
N ALA A 218 -7.58 -24.82 24.18
CA ALA A 218 -6.88 -23.61 24.58
C ALA A 218 -5.74 -23.24 23.63
N GLN A 219 -4.95 -24.22 23.18
CA GLN A 219 -3.88 -24.01 22.21
C GLN A 219 -4.43 -23.61 20.84
N LEU A 220 -5.50 -24.29 20.36
CA LEU A 220 -6.14 -23.91 19.09
C LEU A 220 -6.73 -22.50 19.14
N LYS A 221 -7.39 -22.13 20.24
CA LYS A 221 -7.92 -20.78 20.43
C LYS A 221 -6.82 -19.73 20.41
N LYS A 222 -5.74 -19.96 21.16
CA LYS A 222 -4.60 -19.04 21.22
C LYS A 222 -3.94 -18.86 19.85
N LEU A 223 -3.70 -19.99 19.14
CA LEU A 223 -3.03 -19.98 17.84
C LEU A 223 -3.86 -19.28 16.76
N ASN A 224 -5.19 -19.42 16.84
CA ASN A 224 -6.14 -18.89 15.85
C ASN A 224 -6.85 -17.60 16.32
N SER A 225 -6.44 -17.02 17.46
CA SER A 225 -7.04 -15.81 18.04
C SER A 225 -8.57 -15.90 18.23
N LEU A 226 -9.08 -17.11 18.59
CA LEU A 226 -10.51 -17.34 18.76
C LEU A 226 -10.97 -16.85 20.13
N LYS A 227 -12.04 -16.07 20.17
CA LYS A 227 -12.65 -15.56 21.40
C LYS A 227 -13.63 -16.55 22.04
N SER A 228 -14.19 -17.48 21.24
CA SER A 228 -15.13 -18.51 21.68
C SER A 228 -14.69 -19.89 21.16
N ASP A 229 -15.39 -20.93 21.61
CA ASP A 229 -15.19 -22.32 21.13
C ASP A 229 -15.98 -22.60 19.85
N THR A 230 -16.78 -21.65 19.42
CA THR A 230 -17.60 -21.77 18.21
C THR A 230 -16.72 -21.63 16.96
N VAL A 231 -16.85 -22.60 16.06
CA VAL A 231 -16.21 -22.60 14.74
C VAL A 231 -17.26 -22.83 13.66
N HIS A 232 -17.00 -22.32 12.48
CA HIS A 232 -17.92 -22.39 11.35
C HIS A 232 -17.40 -23.32 10.26
N VAL A 233 -18.32 -23.99 9.57
CA VAL A 233 -17.98 -24.82 8.40
C VAL A 233 -17.24 -23.97 7.36
N GLY A 234 -16.11 -24.46 6.86
CA GLY A 234 -15.24 -23.74 5.95
C GLY A 234 -14.16 -22.85 6.64
N GLN A 235 -14.24 -22.69 7.97
CA GLN A 235 -13.21 -21.96 8.70
C GLN A 235 -11.89 -22.73 8.70
N VAL A 236 -10.79 -22.05 8.37
CA VAL A 236 -9.43 -22.63 8.43
C VAL A 236 -8.85 -22.38 9.81
N LEU A 237 -8.36 -23.46 10.45
CA LEU A 237 -7.67 -23.42 11.73
C LEU A 237 -6.22 -23.89 11.57
N TYR A 238 -5.30 -23.11 12.08
CA TYR A 238 -3.90 -23.49 12.17
C TYR A 238 -3.70 -24.46 13.35
N LEU A 239 -2.89 -25.48 13.12
CA LEU A 239 -2.56 -26.52 14.09
C LEU A 239 -1.17 -26.26 14.67
N PRO A 240 -0.92 -26.55 15.95
CA PRO A 240 0.39 -26.44 16.56
C PRO A 240 1.41 -27.42 16.00
#